data_82a41ecee7104652947e75f27b5ee299
#
_entry.id   82a41ecee7104652947e75f27b5ee299
#
_cell.length_a   1.000
_cell.length_b   1.000
_cell.length_c   1.000
_cell.angle_alpha   90.00
_cell.angle_beta   90.00
_cell.angle_gamma   90.00
#
_symmetry.space_group_name_H-M   'P 1'
#
loop_
_entity.id
_entity.type
_entity.pdbx_description
1 polymer ?
#
loop_
_entity_poly.entity_id
_entity_poly.type
_entity_poly.pdbx_seq_one_letter_code
_entity_poly.pdbx_strand_id
1 'polypeptide(L)'
;MVSGEAAHNASEVRSAIEQILTPLKAAGVPFSTTKGNHDNEKYSTHGSITDMEHAFAPGLSYTKKAPAGVGGGMAGSDNYWVPIYRDAKAKRGSKPALLLWFFDSRSGKTRLSDTNGTGDEEQQEIPDWVDPSVGQWISSESQRLQRQWSETDDADDDQGNFPPSLIFTHIPAHEFVTTQSQEPYSSNTGGVSSEAPGNFTTLHRAYPGLEADEHFGGQGGESTSYEGQDRAYLESFFLDPQNPTSTSRCHGIVSGHQHGNDWCAPSSLRSRGMQSKSRVPLCFAKHSGFGGYDEAKVWNHGVRVFHFNTTNVQTGVETYVKFLTGEKRYNVQLDEEWLNKVPGERE
;
A
#
# COMPACT_ATOMS: atom_id res chain seq x y z
N MET A 1 13.63 4.07 1.70
CA MET A 1 14.03 3.10 0.70
C MET A 1 15.44 3.39 0.24
N VAL A 2 16.23 2.37 0.07
CA VAL A 2 17.61 2.48 -0.39
C VAL A 2 17.55 2.28 -1.89
N SER A 3 17.82 3.29 -2.68
CA SER A 3 17.97 3.07 -4.12
C SER A 3 19.25 2.27 -4.33
N GLY A 4 19.14 1.08 -4.90
CA GLY A 4 20.29 0.27 -5.30
C GLY A 4 21.21 0.97 -6.32
N GLU A 5 20.73 2.03 -6.98
CA GLU A 5 21.53 2.87 -7.88
C GLU A 5 22.69 3.58 -7.18
N ALA A 6 22.52 3.93 -5.91
CA ALA A 6 23.59 4.59 -5.13
C ALA A 6 24.55 3.57 -4.49
N ALA A 7 24.21 2.29 -4.46
CA ALA A 7 25.04 1.27 -3.88
C ALA A 7 26.04 0.71 -4.92
N HIS A 8 27.29 0.56 -4.51
CA HIS A 8 28.33 -0.06 -5.35
C HIS A 8 28.46 -1.56 -5.15
N ASN A 9 27.79 -2.12 -4.13
CA ASN A 9 27.78 -3.55 -3.83
C ASN A 9 26.68 -3.94 -2.81
N ALA A 10 26.42 -5.23 -2.67
CA ALA A 10 25.41 -5.76 -1.75
C ALA A 10 25.67 -5.43 -0.26
N SER A 11 26.92 -5.16 0.13
CA SER A 11 27.24 -4.77 1.51
C SER A 11 26.75 -3.37 1.83
N GLU A 12 26.80 -2.47 0.85
CA GLU A 12 26.28 -1.10 1.00
C GLU A 12 24.75 -1.09 1.08
N VAL A 13 24.07 -1.89 0.26
CA VAL A 13 22.61 -2.10 0.39
C VAL A 13 22.26 -2.55 1.79
N ARG A 14 22.95 -3.58 2.29
CA ARG A 14 22.74 -4.07 3.66
C ARG A 14 22.96 -2.96 4.70
N SER A 15 24.06 -2.24 4.61
CA SER A 15 24.38 -1.15 5.54
C SER A 15 23.30 -0.09 5.58
N ALA A 16 22.77 0.28 4.43
CA ALA A 16 21.71 1.27 4.33
C ALA A 16 20.37 0.76 4.93
N ILE A 17 20.01 -0.49 4.70
CA ILE A 17 18.83 -1.12 5.34
C ILE A 17 19.01 -1.14 6.86
N GLU A 18 20.18 -1.53 7.35
CA GLU A 18 20.50 -1.55 8.78
C GLU A 18 20.41 -0.15 9.40
N GLN A 19 20.87 0.89 8.71
CA GLN A 19 20.75 2.27 9.17
C GLN A 19 19.28 2.72 9.30
N ILE A 20 18.44 2.41 8.30
CA ILE A 20 17.01 2.73 8.32
C ILE A 20 16.30 2.01 9.46
N LEU A 21 16.63 0.75 9.71
CA LEU A 21 15.97 -0.08 10.72
C LEU A 21 16.52 0.10 12.14
N THR A 22 17.70 0.70 12.29
CA THR A 22 18.33 0.88 13.59
C THR A 22 17.44 1.60 14.63
N PRO A 23 16.74 2.70 14.31
CA PRO A 23 15.86 3.36 15.27
C PRO A 23 14.71 2.46 15.72
N LEU A 24 14.10 1.71 14.81
CA LEU A 24 13.00 0.79 15.11
C LEU A 24 13.49 -0.36 16.00
N LYS A 25 14.64 -0.94 15.66
CA LYS A 25 15.27 -2.00 16.45
C LYS A 25 15.63 -1.51 17.85
N ALA A 26 16.23 -0.32 17.98
CA ALA A 26 16.61 0.25 19.27
C ALA A 26 15.39 0.55 20.16
N ALA A 27 14.28 0.95 19.55
CA ALA A 27 13.02 1.24 20.26
C ALA A 27 12.16 -0.03 20.48
N GLY A 28 12.53 -1.19 19.94
CA GLY A 28 11.75 -2.42 20.03
C GLY A 28 10.41 -2.33 19.29
N VAL A 29 10.33 -1.50 18.25
CA VAL A 29 9.09 -1.28 17.48
C VAL A 29 8.95 -2.33 16.39
N PRO A 30 7.85 -3.11 16.38
CA PRO A 30 7.55 -4.02 15.29
C PRO A 30 7.30 -3.25 14.00
N PHE A 31 7.68 -3.82 12.87
CA PHE A 31 7.47 -3.20 11.57
C PHE A 31 7.17 -4.23 10.47
N SER A 32 6.62 -3.73 9.39
CA SER A 32 6.41 -4.42 8.11
C SER A 32 6.71 -3.47 6.99
N THR A 33 7.20 -3.96 5.87
CA THR A 33 7.61 -3.12 4.75
C THR A 33 6.88 -3.49 3.47
N THR A 34 6.62 -2.49 2.63
CA THR A 34 6.27 -2.64 1.22
C THR A 34 7.46 -2.18 0.41
N LYS A 35 7.89 -2.98 -0.54
CA LYS A 35 9.04 -2.64 -1.37
C LYS A 35 8.65 -1.67 -2.48
N GLY A 36 9.56 -0.77 -2.81
CA GLY A 36 9.41 0.23 -3.85
C GLY A 36 10.06 -0.17 -5.17
N ASN A 37 9.80 0.62 -6.20
CA ASN A 37 10.33 0.39 -7.55
C ASN A 37 11.87 0.48 -7.62
N HIS A 38 12.53 1.18 -6.68
CA HIS A 38 13.97 1.26 -6.56
C HIS A 38 14.58 0.20 -5.63
N ASP A 39 13.80 -0.77 -5.17
CA ASP A 39 14.29 -1.84 -4.32
C ASP A 39 14.66 -3.11 -5.12
N ASN A 40 14.30 -3.19 -6.42
CA ASN A 40 14.77 -4.18 -7.39
C ASN A 40 15.87 -3.59 -8.28
N GLU A 41 17.08 -3.53 -7.78
CA GLU A 41 18.22 -2.94 -8.44
C GLU A 41 19.38 -3.94 -8.53
N LYS A 42 20.51 -3.53 -9.10
CA LYS A 42 21.68 -4.39 -9.37
C LYS A 42 22.11 -5.29 -8.22
N TYR A 43 22.02 -4.81 -6.98
CA TYR A 43 22.53 -5.52 -5.79
C TYR A 43 21.46 -5.94 -4.81
N SER A 44 20.19 -5.74 -5.16
CA SER A 44 19.06 -6.10 -4.31
C SER A 44 17.84 -6.51 -5.11
N THR A 45 17.06 -7.40 -4.52
CA THR A 45 15.70 -7.71 -4.94
C THR A 45 14.78 -7.56 -3.74
N HIS A 46 13.47 -7.40 -3.96
CA HIS A 46 12.49 -7.34 -2.87
C HIS A 46 12.70 -8.49 -1.87
N GLY A 47 12.81 -9.72 -2.39
CA GLY A 47 13.04 -10.88 -1.54
C GLY A 47 14.37 -10.88 -0.79
N SER A 48 15.46 -10.33 -1.36
CA SER A 48 16.73 -10.22 -0.66
C SER A 48 16.71 -9.18 0.45
N ILE A 49 16.00 -8.08 0.25
CA ILE A 49 15.81 -7.04 1.28
C ILE A 49 15.02 -7.62 2.46
N THR A 50 13.98 -8.40 2.19
CA THR A 50 13.22 -9.08 3.25
C THR A 50 14.10 -10.03 4.07
N ASP A 51 15.01 -10.75 3.43
CA ASP A 51 15.99 -11.58 4.16
C ASP A 51 16.93 -10.73 5.03
N MET A 52 17.39 -9.59 4.53
CA MET A 52 18.24 -8.67 5.30
C MET A 52 17.50 -8.08 6.51
N GLU A 53 16.23 -7.70 6.36
CA GLU A 53 15.38 -7.22 7.46
C GLU A 53 15.26 -8.25 8.59
N HIS A 54 14.96 -9.50 8.24
CA HIS A 54 14.86 -10.59 9.21
C HIS A 54 16.20 -10.91 9.89
N ALA A 55 17.29 -10.84 9.16
CA ALA A 55 18.62 -11.07 9.73
C ALA A 55 19.04 -9.95 10.70
N PHE A 56 18.70 -8.70 10.39
CA PHE A 56 19.06 -7.55 11.20
C PHE A 56 18.15 -7.36 12.41
N ALA A 57 16.84 -7.51 12.26
CA ALA A 57 15.84 -7.27 13.31
C ALA A 57 14.94 -8.50 13.54
N PRO A 58 15.50 -9.64 13.98
CA PRO A 58 14.74 -10.86 14.21
C PRO A 58 13.65 -10.62 15.27
N GLY A 59 12.42 -11.07 14.95
CA GLY A 59 11.26 -10.92 15.84
C GLY A 59 10.61 -9.55 15.83
N LEU A 60 11.17 -8.54 15.15
CA LEU A 60 10.56 -7.22 14.95
C LEU A 60 10.05 -7.02 13.53
N SER A 61 10.71 -7.59 12.52
CA SER A 61 10.17 -7.60 11.16
C SER A 61 9.05 -8.63 11.03
N TYR A 62 7.88 -8.16 10.62
CA TYR A 62 6.71 -8.97 10.26
C TYR A 62 6.53 -9.08 8.75
N THR A 63 7.44 -8.51 7.97
CA THR A 63 7.49 -8.67 6.52
C THR A 63 7.59 -10.15 6.17
N LYS A 64 6.88 -10.61 5.15
CA LYS A 64 6.88 -12.02 4.73
C LYS A 64 6.93 -12.13 3.23
N LYS A 65 7.60 -13.16 2.76
CA LYS A 65 7.50 -13.58 1.37
C LYS A 65 6.16 -14.29 1.14
N ALA A 66 5.60 -14.09 -0.03
CA ALA A 66 4.42 -14.79 -0.49
C ALA A 66 4.67 -16.31 -0.59
N PRO A 67 3.63 -17.12 -0.57
CA PRO A 67 3.74 -18.54 -0.92
C PRO A 67 4.33 -18.75 -2.32
N ALA A 68 4.92 -19.89 -2.54
CA ALA A 68 5.50 -20.24 -3.84
C ALA A 68 4.46 -20.09 -4.96
N GLY A 69 4.84 -19.44 -6.07
CA GLY A 69 3.97 -19.20 -7.20
C GLY A 69 3.07 -17.96 -7.09
N VAL A 70 3.17 -17.20 -6.01
CA VAL A 70 2.44 -15.95 -5.82
C VAL A 70 3.38 -14.76 -5.94
N GLY A 71 2.99 -13.72 -6.68
CA GLY A 71 3.68 -12.44 -6.75
C GLY A 71 4.68 -12.27 -7.89
N GLY A 72 4.94 -13.29 -8.70
CA GLY A 72 5.83 -13.15 -9.88
C GLY A 72 7.33 -13.29 -9.56
N GLY A 73 7.70 -14.00 -8.50
CA GLY A 73 9.10 -14.34 -8.18
C GLY A 73 9.78 -13.35 -7.22
N MET A 74 11.11 -13.25 -7.30
CA MET A 74 11.91 -12.46 -6.35
C MET A 74 11.67 -10.95 -6.44
N ALA A 75 11.24 -10.46 -7.58
CA ALA A 75 10.96 -9.04 -7.80
C ALA A 75 9.54 -8.62 -7.33
N GLY A 76 8.68 -9.57 -6.98
CA GLY A 76 7.32 -9.35 -6.49
C GLY A 76 7.00 -10.28 -5.33
N SER A 77 7.96 -10.53 -4.45
CA SER A 77 7.90 -11.60 -3.46
C SER A 77 7.07 -11.28 -2.22
N ASP A 78 6.78 -10.02 -1.93
CA ASP A 78 6.32 -9.58 -0.61
C ASP A 78 4.80 -9.36 -0.58
N ASN A 79 4.06 -10.45 -0.78
CA ASN A 79 2.60 -10.45 -0.64
C ASN A 79 2.21 -11.23 0.61
N TYR A 80 1.67 -10.51 1.61
CA TYR A 80 1.39 -11.10 2.91
C TYR A 80 0.38 -10.25 3.70
N TRP A 81 -0.01 -10.76 4.86
CA TRP A 81 -0.83 -10.03 5.82
C TRP A 81 -0.27 -10.16 7.24
N VAL A 82 -0.61 -9.17 8.09
CA VAL A 82 -0.24 -9.10 9.51
C VAL A 82 -1.50 -8.90 10.34
N PRO A 83 -1.75 -9.73 11.37
CA PRO A 83 -2.88 -9.57 12.26
C PRO A 83 -2.57 -8.53 13.35
N ILE A 84 -3.55 -7.69 13.65
CA ILE A 84 -3.55 -6.83 14.83
C ILE A 84 -4.63 -7.33 15.77
N TYR A 85 -4.23 -7.77 16.93
CA TYR A 85 -5.14 -8.30 17.97
C TYR A 85 -5.57 -7.18 18.94
N ARG A 86 -6.77 -7.34 19.51
CA ARG A 86 -7.29 -6.42 20.55
C ARG A 86 -6.52 -6.54 21.87
N ASP A 87 -6.06 -7.73 22.17
CA ASP A 87 -5.38 -8.07 23.41
C ASP A 87 -4.01 -8.68 23.12
N ALA A 88 -3.00 -8.23 23.85
CA ALA A 88 -1.65 -8.81 23.80
C ALA A 88 -1.61 -10.30 24.25
N LYS A 89 -2.65 -10.77 24.96
CA LYS A 89 -2.81 -12.18 25.36
C LYS A 89 -3.56 -13.02 24.34
N ALA A 90 -4.04 -12.44 23.24
CA ALA A 90 -4.76 -13.19 22.22
C ALA A 90 -3.93 -14.37 21.72
N LYS A 91 -4.57 -15.53 21.59
CA LYS A 91 -3.90 -16.73 21.07
C LYS A 91 -3.52 -16.50 19.62
N ARG A 92 -2.31 -16.92 19.25
CA ARG A 92 -1.89 -16.90 17.85
C ARG A 92 -2.86 -17.73 17.01
N GLY A 93 -3.37 -17.14 15.94
CA GLY A 93 -4.32 -17.78 15.03
C GLY A 93 -5.81 -17.56 15.40
N SER A 94 -6.12 -16.89 16.52
CA SER A 94 -7.48 -16.39 16.78
C SER A 94 -7.83 -15.26 15.80
N LYS A 95 -9.09 -14.91 15.71
CA LYS A 95 -9.56 -13.82 14.84
C LYS A 95 -8.98 -12.49 15.29
N PRO A 96 -8.27 -11.74 14.43
CA PRO A 96 -7.72 -10.43 14.77
C PRO A 96 -8.80 -9.35 14.73
N ALA A 97 -8.51 -8.21 15.35
CA ALA A 97 -9.34 -7.02 15.27
C ALA A 97 -9.20 -6.28 13.93
N LEU A 98 -8.03 -6.41 13.29
CA LEU A 98 -7.69 -5.74 12.04
C LEU A 98 -6.65 -6.58 11.29
N LEU A 99 -6.73 -6.59 9.97
CA LEU A 99 -5.72 -7.15 9.07
C LEU A 99 -5.00 -6.03 8.32
N LEU A 100 -3.69 -6.06 8.38
CA LEU A 100 -2.83 -5.25 7.51
C LEU A 100 -2.40 -6.12 6.34
N TRP A 101 -2.78 -5.74 5.12
CA TRP A 101 -2.40 -6.43 3.89
C TRP A 101 -1.30 -5.66 3.18
N PHE A 102 -0.30 -6.37 2.70
CA PHE A 102 0.83 -5.82 1.97
C PHE A 102 0.92 -6.51 0.61
N PHE A 103 0.85 -5.72 -0.45
CA PHE A 103 0.95 -6.21 -1.82
C PHE A 103 2.15 -5.59 -2.52
N ASP A 104 2.92 -6.44 -3.18
CA ASP A 104 4.11 -6.07 -3.90
C ASP A 104 3.75 -5.67 -5.34
N SER A 105 3.88 -4.39 -5.65
CA SER A 105 3.59 -3.83 -6.98
C SER A 105 4.75 -3.99 -7.96
N ARG A 106 5.81 -4.73 -7.57
CA ARG A 106 7.03 -4.87 -8.39
C ARG A 106 7.68 -3.50 -8.68
N SER A 107 8.32 -3.31 -9.84
CA SER A 107 9.11 -2.08 -10.02
C SER A 107 9.19 -1.54 -11.44
N GLY A 108 8.61 -2.20 -12.43
CA GLY A 108 8.73 -1.83 -13.84
C GLY A 108 10.05 -2.28 -14.48
N LYS A 109 11.11 -2.33 -13.72
CA LYS A 109 12.44 -2.73 -14.18
C LYS A 109 13.26 -3.34 -13.07
N THR A 110 14.20 -4.21 -13.44
CA THR A 110 15.24 -4.72 -12.54
C THR A 110 16.59 -4.66 -13.25
N ARG A 111 17.65 -4.52 -12.47
CA ARG A 111 19.02 -4.58 -12.98
C ARG A 111 19.64 -5.88 -12.53
N LEU A 112 19.93 -6.75 -13.47
CA LEU A 112 20.65 -7.99 -13.19
C LEU A 112 22.14 -7.67 -13.05
N SER A 113 22.79 -8.24 -12.05
CA SER A 113 24.25 -8.23 -11.97
C SER A 113 24.79 -8.93 -13.22
N ASP A 114 25.81 -8.32 -13.83
CA ASP A 114 26.51 -8.91 -14.96
C ASP A 114 27.08 -10.28 -14.58
N THR A 115 26.39 -11.35 -15.02
CA THR A 115 26.85 -12.74 -14.85
C THR A 115 27.90 -13.12 -15.90
N ASN A 116 28.09 -12.28 -16.93
CA ASN A 116 28.95 -12.58 -18.08
C ASN A 116 30.28 -11.81 -18.07
N GLY A 117 30.50 -10.88 -17.11
CA GLY A 117 31.76 -10.15 -16.96
C GLY A 117 32.04 -9.11 -18.04
N THR A 118 31.02 -8.70 -18.80
CA THR A 118 31.18 -7.69 -19.87
C THR A 118 31.15 -6.25 -19.34
N GLY A 119 30.78 -6.05 -18.07
CA GLY A 119 30.66 -4.73 -17.45
C GLY A 119 29.39 -3.99 -17.82
N ASP A 120 28.58 -4.52 -18.74
CA ASP A 120 27.32 -3.92 -19.16
C ASP A 120 26.20 -4.37 -18.20
N GLU A 121 25.56 -3.40 -17.58
CA GLU A 121 24.36 -3.65 -16.76
C GLU A 121 23.17 -3.94 -17.66
N GLU A 122 22.72 -5.19 -17.70
CA GLU A 122 21.51 -5.52 -18.44
C GLU A 122 20.29 -5.13 -17.60
N GLN A 123 19.57 -4.12 -18.06
CA GLN A 123 18.30 -3.73 -17.51
C GLN A 123 17.22 -4.62 -18.11
N GLN A 124 16.51 -5.36 -17.24
CA GLN A 124 15.37 -6.18 -17.64
C GLN A 124 14.06 -5.46 -17.28
N GLU A 125 13.16 -5.35 -18.23
CA GLU A 125 11.81 -4.90 -17.97
C GLU A 125 11.03 -5.97 -17.20
N ILE A 126 10.37 -5.55 -16.14
CA ILE A 126 9.43 -6.37 -15.36
C ILE A 126 8.15 -5.55 -15.15
N PRO A 127 7.02 -6.21 -14.87
CA PRO A 127 5.79 -5.47 -14.58
C PRO A 127 5.92 -4.50 -13.40
N ASP A 128 5.19 -3.38 -13.49
CA ASP A 128 5.04 -2.35 -12.45
C ASP A 128 3.65 -2.40 -11.78
N TRP A 129 3.08 -3.58 -11.65
CA TRP A 129 1.79 -3.84 -11.00
C TRP A 129 1.82 -5.11 -10.16
N VAL A 130 0.83 -5.23 -9.26
CA VAL A 130 0.62 -6.44 -8.45
C VAL A 130 0.33 -7.63 -9.36
N ASP A 131 1.05 -8.73 -9.16
CA ASP A 131 0.92 -9.91 -10.00
C ASP A 131 -0.50 -10.50 -9.95
N PRO A 132 -1.09 -10.93 -11.06
CA PRO A 132 -2.44 -11.52 -11.09
C PRO A 132 -2.62 -12.74 -10.15
N SER A 133 -1.55 -13.50 -9.89
CA SER A 133 -1.61 -14.62 -8.94
C SER A 133 -1.95 -14.18 -7.51
N VAL A 134 -1.66 -12.92 -7.17
CA VAL A 134 -2.02 -12.34 -5.86
C VAL A 134 -3.53 -12.26 -5.69
N GLY A 135 -4.29 -11.95 -6.74
CA GLY A 135 -5.76 -11.96 -6.69
C GLY A 135 -6.31 -13.34 -6.32
N GLN A 136 -5.79 -14.41 -6.93
CA GLN A 136 -6.18 -15.78 -6.60
C GLN A 136 -5.77 -16.17 -5.18
N TRP A 137 -4.59 -15.73 -4.75
CA TRP A 137 -4.13 -15.96 -3.38
C TRP A 137 -5.01 -15.23 -2.35
N ILE A 138 -5.40 -13.98 -2.58
CA ILE A 138 -6.33 -13.25 -1.71
C ILE A 138 -7.61 -14.06 -1.49
N SER A 139 -8.23 -14.55 -2.57
CA SER A 139 -9.46 -15.33 -2.48
C SER A 139 -9.27 -16.62 -1.68
N SER A 140 -8.23 -17.38 -1.98
CA SER A 140 -7.97 -18.65 -1.29
C SER A 140 -7.60 -18.45 0.19
N GLU A 141 -6.77 -17.46 0.48
CA GLU A 141 -6.30 -17.18 1.84
C GLU A 141 -7.41 -16.61 2.74
N SER A 142 -8.19 -15.66 2.24
CA SER A 142 -9.29 -15.10 3.01
C SER A 142 -10.39 -16.13 3.33
N GLN A 143 -10.71 -17.02 2.37
CA GLN A 143 -11.63 -18.13 2.62
C GLN A 143 -11.06 -19.13 3.65
N ARG A 144 -9.75 -19.42 3.58
CA ARG A 144 -9.07 -20.26 4.57
C ARG A 144 -9.16 -19.65 5.97
N LEU A 145 -8.87 -18.35 6.07
CA LEU A 145 -8.94 -17.60 7.32
C LEU A 145 -10.38 -17.56 7.88
N GLN A 146 -11.36 -17.30 7.02
CA GLN A 146 -12.77 -17.30 7.43
C GLN A 146 -13.16 -18.65 8.03
N ARG A 147 -12.79 -19.76 7.39
CA ARG A 147 -13.06 -21.10 7.96
C ARG A 147 -12.37 -21.29 9.30
N GLN A 148 -11.06 -20.95 9.39
CA GLN A 148 -10.29 -21.07 10.62
C GLN A 148 -10.96 -20.33 11.79
N TRP A 149 -11.44 -19.11 11.54
CA TRP A 149 -12.02 -18.30 12.60
C TRP A 149 -13.49 -18.65 12.92
N SER A 150 -14.21 -19.26 11.99
CA SER A 150 -15.57 -19.77 12.25
C SER A 150 -15.57 -21.01 13.13
N GLU A 151 -14.44 -21.72 13.23
CA GLU A 151 -14.29 -22.92 14.08
C GLU A 151 -13.83 -22.59 15.51
N THR A 152 -13.48 -21.33 15.79
CA THR A 152 -13.10 -20.92 17.15
C THR A 152 -14.34 -20.46 17.92
N ASP A 153 -14.59 -21.11 19.08
CA ASP A 153 -15.72 -20.83 19.99
C ASP A 153 -15.58 -19.49 20.76
N ASP A 154 -14.95 -18.48 20.21
CA ASP A 154 -14.85 -17.16 20.84
C ASP A 154 -16.21 -16.46 20.75
N ALA A 155 -17.09 -16.77 21.73
CA ALA A 155 -18.49 -16.34 21.82
C ALA A 155 -18.71 -14.82 21.98
N ASP A 156 -17.66 -14.02 22.03
CA ASP A 156 -17.72 -12.56 22.13
C ASP A 156 -17.56 -11.87 20.77
N ASP A 157 -17.62 -12.62 19.67
CA ASP A 157 -17.25 -12.07 18.38
C ASP A 157 -18.45 -11.63 17.55
N ASP A 158 -18.34 -10.42 17.07
CA ASP A 158 -19.18 -9.67 16.17
C ASP A 158 -19.60 -10.51 14.93
N GLN A 159 -20.62 -11.34 15.11
CA GLN A 159 -21.45 -11.96 14.07
C GLN A 159 -20.77 -12.53 12.81
N GLY A 160 -19.64 -13.21 12.94
CA GLY A 160 -19.08 -13.96 11.80
C GLY A 160 -18.46 -13.11 10.69
N ASN A 161 -18.38 -11.80 10.84
CA ASN A 161 -17.81 -10.91 9.85
C ASN A 161 -16.29 -11.08 9.74
N PHE A 162 -15.76 -10.99 8.52
CA PHE A 162 -14.33 -10.96 8.30
C PHE A 162 -13.72 -9.69 8.91
N PRO A 163 -12.50 -9.72 9.49
CA PRO A 163 -11.91 -8.54 10.10
C PRO A 163 -11.74 -7.38 9.11
N PRO A 164 -11.89 -6.13 9.56
CA PRO A 164 -11.58 -4.98 8.73
C PRO A 164 -10.12 -4.99 8.30
N SER A 165 -9.83 -4.27 7.23
CA SER A 165 -8.53 -4.31 6.57
C SER A 165 -7.97 -2.93 6.31
N LEU A 166 -6.63 -2.83 6.29
CA LEU A 166 -5.89 -1.71 5.74
C LEU A 166 -4.85 -2.28 4.76
N ILE A 167 -4.80 -1.75 3.55
CA ILE A 167 -3.97 -2.27 2.46
C ILE A 167 -2.79 -1.33 2.22
N PHE A 168 -1.62 -1.91 1.97
CA PHE A 168 -0.40 -1.19 1.60
C PHE A 168 0.13 -1.72 0.28
N THR A 169 0.45 -0.80 -0.63
CA THR A 169 1.16 -1.07 -1.89
C THR A 169 2.04 0.12 -2.23
N HIS A 170 3.18 -0.08 -2.89
CA HIS A 170 4.07 1.04 -3.19
C HIS A 170 3.59 1.83 -4.40
N ILE A 171 3.56 1.23 -5.59
CA ILE A 171 3.01 1.89 -6.78
C ILE A 171 1.49 1.97 -6.60
N PRO A 172 0.89 3.16 -6.69
CA PRO A 172 -0.54 3.30 -6.45
C PRO A 172 -1.36 2.59 -7.52
N ALA A 173 -2.48 2.01 -7.14
CA ALA A 173 -3.46 1.50 -8.08
C ALA A 173 -3.95 2.63 -9.01
N HIS A 174 -4.35 2.29 -10.23
CA HIS A 174 -4.80 3.29 -11.21
C HIS A 174 -6.02 4.11 -10.74
N GLU A 175 -6.75 3.57 -9.78
CA GLU A 175 -7.86 4.27 -9.11
C GLU A 175 -7.41 5.58 -8.42
N PHE A 176 -6.16 5.69 -7.98
CA PHE A 176 -5.59 6.94 -7.47
C PHE A 176 -5.52 8.00 -8.57
N VAL A 177 -5.10 7.62 -9.78
CA VAL A 177 -5.08 8.52 -10.95
C VAL A 177 -6.48 9.01 -11.25
N THR A 178 -7.44 8.10 -11.33
CA THR A 178 -8.85 8.42 -11.58
C THR A 178 -9.42 9.37 -10.53
N THR A 179 -9.11 9.12 -9.26
CA THR A 179 -9.56 9.96 -8.15
C THR A 179 -8.94 11.36 -8.21
N GLN A 180 -7.66 11.45 -8.52
CA GLN A 180 -6.94 12.73 -8.60
C GLN A 180 -7.34 13.54 -9.83
N SER A 181 -7.52 12.90 -10.98
CA SER A 181 -7.88 13.57 -12.23
C SER A 181 -9.33 13.99 -12.32
N GLN A 182 -10.21 13.45 -11.48
CA GLN A 182 -11.68 13.65 -11.53
C GLN A 182 -12.33 13.23 -12.85
N GLU A 183 -11.58 12.66 -13.77
CA GLU A 183 -12.11 12.12 -15.01
C GLU A 183 -12.58 10.70 -14.77
N PRO A 184 -13.81 10.35 -15.15
CA PRO A 184 -14.21 8.95 -15.16
C PRO A 184 -13.31 8.22 -16.14
N TYR A 185 -12.64 7.18 -15.70
CA TYR A 185 -11.81 6.35 -16.55
C TYR A 185 -12.60 5.89 -17.79
N SER A 186 -12.21 6.39 -18.95
CA SER A 186 -12.73 5.92 -20.23
C SER A 186 -11.81 4.80 -20.71
N SER A 187 -12.35 3.58 -20.78
CA SER A 187 -11.64 2.42 -21.32
C SER A 187 -11.21 2.56 -22.80
N ASN A 188 -11.61 3.64 -23.45
CA ASN A 188 -11.35 3.88 -24.88
C ASN A 188 -10.20 4.86 -25.18
N THR A 189 -9.62 5.50 -24.16
CA THR A 189 -8.47 6.38 -24.36
C THR A 189 -7.33 5.89 -23.48
N GLY A 190 -6.50 5.05 -24.02
CA GLY A 190 -5.32 4.49 -23.36
C GLY A 190 -4.21 5.51 -23.09
N GLY A 191 -4.55 6.63 -22.50
CA GLY A 191 -3.62 7.65 -22.09
C GLY A 191 -4.33 8.72 -21.28
N VAL A 192 -3.89 8.94 -20.05
CA VAL A 192 -4.19 10.18 -19.33
C VAL A 192 -3.45 11.28 -20.07
N SER A 193 -4.17 12.31 -20.55
CA SER A 193 -3.50 13.45 -21.17
C SER A 193 -2.58 14.09 -20.13
N SER A 194 -1.36 14.38 -20.51
CA SER A 194 -0.35 15.04 -19.67
C SER A 194 -0.70 16.51 -19.32
N GLU A 195 -1.87 16.97 -19.70
CA GLU A 195 -2.33 18.32 -19.39
C GLU A 195 -3.15 18.27 -18.10
N ALA A 196 -2.79 19.13 -17.16
CA ALA A 196 -3.45 19.29 -15.88
C ALA A 196 -4.96 19.42 -16.04
N PRO A 197 -5.79 18.59 -15.41
CA PRO A 197 -7.23 18.68 -15.51
C PRO A 197 -7.70 20.01 -14.91
N GLY A 198 -8.48 20.75 -15.66
CA GLY A 198 -9.12 21.95 -15.16
C GLY A 198 -10.17 21.59 -14.11
N ASN A 199 -10.01 22.06 -12.92
CA ASN A 199 -10.98 22.10 -11.80
C ASN A 199 -10.57 21.37 -10.51
N PHE A 200 -9.30 21.36 -10.17
CA PHE A 200 -8.80 20.93 -8.85
C PHE A 200 -9.42 21.68 -7.66
N THR A 201 -9.95 22.88 -7.86
CA THR A 201 -10.38 23.78 -6.79
C THR A 201 -11.50 23.23 -5.92
N THR A 202 -12.35 22.35 -6.42
CA THR A 202 -13.48 21.82 -5.65
C THR A 202 -13.07 20.62 -4.80
N LEU A 203 -12.25 19.71 -5.32
CA LEU A 203 -11.73 18.57 -4.55
C LEU A 203 -10.69 18.99 -3.53
N HIS A 204 -9.88 19.97 -3.81
CA HIS A 204 -8.95 20.59 -2.87
C HIS A 204 -9.59 21.00 -1.55
N ARG A 205 -10.78 21.58 -1.61
CA ARG A 205 -11.51 22.02 -0.41
C ARG A 205 -12.10 20.86 0.37
N ALA A 206 -12.51 19.79 -0.32
CA ALA A 206 -13.11 18.62 0.31
C ALA A 206 -12.06 17.66 0.88
N TYR A 207 -10.92 17.53 0.21
CA TYR A 207 -9.87 16.59 0.57
C TYR A 207 -8.52 17.31 0.62
N PRO A 208 -8.15 17.88 1.78
CA PRO A 208 -6.88 18.61 1.94
C PRO A 208 -5.68 17.77 1.56
N GLY A 209 -4.71 18.38 0.87
CA GLY A 209 -3.52 17.71 0.37
C GLY A 209 -3.69 17.08 -1.02
N LEU A 210 -4.89 17.08 -1.59
CA LEU A 210 -5.15 16.64 -2.96
C LEU A 210 -4.71 17.74 -3.95
N GLU A 211 -3.46 18.14 -3.85
CA GLU A 211 -2.82 19.06 -4.78
C GLU A 211 -1.92 18.23 -5.68
N ALA A 212 -2.17 18.31 -6.99
CA ALA A 212 -1.31 17.65 -7.94
C ALA A 212 -0.01 18.43 -8.06
N ASP A 213 0.85 18.30 -7.06
CA ASP A 213 2.22 18.77 -7.17
C ASP A 213 3.02 17.89 -8.12
N GLU A 214 2.48 16.74 -8.48
CA GLU A 214 3.16 15.73 -9.25
C GLU A 214 2.18 15.00 -10.16
N HIS A 215 2.51 14.91 -11.45
CA HIS A 215 1.88 13.98 -12.37
C HIS A 215 2.33 12.59 -12.01
N PHE A 216 1.40 11.64 -11.93
CA PHE A 216 1.79 10.29 -11.60
C PHE A 216 1.10 9.25 -12.48
N GLY A 217 1.82 8.15 -12.73
CA GLY A 217 1.28 6.93 -13.26
C GLY A 217 0.74 6.04 -12.14
N GLY A 218 -0.34 5.33 -12.40
CA GLY A 218 -0.77 4.19 -11.58
C GLY A 218 -0.09 2.92 -12.06
N GLN A 219 -0.41 1.80 -11.40
CA GLN A 219 0.08 0.47 -11.78
C GLN A 219 -0.19 0.18 -13.26
N GLY A 220 0.84 -0.28 -13.98
CA GLY A 220 0.79 -0.53 -15.42
C GLY A 220 0.92 0.71 -16.30
N GLY A 221 1.15 1.89 -15.72
CA GLY A 221 1.22 3.16 -16.45
C GLY A 221 2.61 3.64 -16.83
N GLU A 222 3.65 3.21 -16.13
CA GLU A 222 5.01 3.71 -16.36
C GLU A 222 5.75 2.96 -17.47
N SER A 223 5.59 1.65 -17.54
CA SER A 223 6.28 0.80 -18.53
C SER A 223 5.40 0.35 -19.68
N THR A 224 4.07 0.41 -19.54
CA THR A 224 3.11 -0.05 -20.53
C THR A 224 1.86 0.85 -20.55
N SER A 225 1.08 0.78 -21.64
CA SER A 225 -0.28 1.34 -21.64
C SER A 225 -1.11 0.62 -20.59
N TYR A 226 -1.84 1.36 -19.76
CA TYR A 226 -2.72 0.78 -18.76
C TYR A 226 -3.90 0.04 -19.40
N GLU A 227 -4.03 -1.24 -19.13
CA GLU A 227 -5.09 -2.13 -19.62
C GLU A 227 -5.84 -2.82 -18.44
N GLY A 228 -5.77 -2.26 -17.24
CA GLY A 228 -6.39 -2.83 -16.03
C GLY A 228 -5.50 -3.82 -15.29
N GLN A 229 -4.18 -3.63 -15.32
CA GLN A 229 -3.21 -4.55 -14.74
C GLN A 229 -3.37 -4.73 -13.22
N ASP A 230 -3.80 -3.69 -12.51
CA ASP A 230 -4.06 -3.72 -11.07
C ASP A 230 -5.42 -4.32 -10.68
N ARG A 231 -6.29 -4.60 -11.67
CA ARG A 231 -7.64 -5.11 -11.40
C ARG A 231 -7.67 -6.43 -10.68
N ALA A 232 -6.73 -7.33 -10.98
CA ALA A 232 -6.77 -8.69 -10.44
C ALA A 232 -6.86 -8.71 -8.90
N TYR A 233 -6.05 -7.91 -8.20
CA TYR A 233 -6.11 -7.86 -6.75
C TYR A 233 -7.28 -6.99 -6.24
N LEU A 234 -7.62 -5.89 -6.94
CA LEU A 234 -8.75 -5.03 -6.55
C LEU A 234 -10.09 -5.75 -6.71
N GLU A 235 -10.29 -6.44 -7.84
CA GLU A 235 -11.51 -7.22 -8.07
C GLU A 235 -11.65 -8.35 -7.06
N SER A 236 -10.57 -9.08 -6.80
CA SER A 236 -10.57 -10.14 -5.81
C SER A 236 -10.88 -9.61 -4.41
N PHE A 237 -10.27 -8.49 -4.03
CA PHE A 237 -10.42 -7.94 -2.68
C PHE A 237 -11.78 -7.30 -2.44
N PHE A 238 -12.33 -6.57 -3.43
CA PHE A 238 -13.50 -5.72 -3.23
C PHE A 238 -14.75 -6.18 -3.97
N LEU A 239 -14.62 -6.89 -5.08
CA LEU A 239 -15.73 -7.15 -5.98
C LEU A 239 -16.17 -8.61 -6.05
N ASP A 240 -15.32 -9.55 -5.68
CA ASP A 240 -15.69 -10.98 -5.63
C ASP A 240 -16.64 -11.24 -4.46
N PRO A 241 -17.91 -11.56 -4.71
CA PRO A 241 -18.90 -11.77 -3.65
C PRO A 241 -18.63 -13.03 -2.83
N GLN A 242 -17.79 -13.93 -3.29
CA GLN A 242 -17.41 -15.14 -2.56
C GLN A 242 -16.19 -14.91 -1.67
N ASN A 243 -15.54 -13.76 -1.79
CA ASN A 243 -14.39 -13.43 -0.98
C ASN A 243 -14.82 -12.68 0.29
N PRO A 244 -14.49 -13.20 1.49
CA PRO A 244 -14.81 -12.55 2.75
C PRO A 244 -14.32 -11.10 2.87
N THR A 245 -13.21 -10.74 2.22
CA THR A 245 -12.69 -9.37 2.21
C THR A 245 -13.65 -8.37 1.56
N SER A 246 -14.41 -8.80 0.54
CA SER A 246 -15.34 -7.92 -0.17
C SER A 246 -16.55 -7.52 0.67
N THR A 247 -16.85 -8.27 1.73
CA THR A 247 -17.94 -8.01 2.68
C THR A 247 -17.46 -7.30 3.94
N SER A 248 -16.16 -7.14 4.10
CA SER A 248 -15.53 -6.50 5.24
C SER A 248 -15.20 -5.02 4.96
N ARG A 249 -15.06 -4.25 6.04
CA ARG A 249 -14.62 -2.86 5.94
C ARG A 249 -13.16 -2.78 5.50
N CYS A 250 -12.88 -1.96 4.50
CA CYS A 250 -11.52 -1.52 4.20
C CYS A 250 -11.33 -0.07 4.67
N HIS A 251 -10.38 0.13 5.57
CA HIS A 251 -10.04 1.46 6.09
C HIS A 251 -9.21 2.29 5.10
N GLY A 252 -8.68 1.67 4.06
CA GLY A 252 -8.03 2.35 2.96
C GLY A 252 -7.00 1.52 2.24
N ILE A 253 -6.62 2.01 1.06
CA ILE A 253 -5.41 1.61 0.34
C ILE A 253 -4.40 2.73 0.53
N VAL A 254 -3.23 2.39 1.04
CA VAL A 254 -2.13 3.32 1.33
C VAL A 254 -1.01 3.07 0.36
N SER A 255 -0.63 4.11 -0.39
CA SER A 255 0.44 4.02 -1.39
C SER A 255 1.57 5.01 -1.13
N GLY A 256 2.73 4.71 -1.67
CA GLY A 256 3.90 5.57 -1.75
C GLY A 256 4.13 6.05 -3.16
N HIS A 257 5.37 5.92 -3.66
CA HIS A 257 5.82 6.18 -5.02
C HIS A 257 5.80 7.66 -5.44
N GLN A 258 4.70 8.34 -5.25
CA GLN A 258 4.53 9.75 -5.63
C GLN A 258 4.90 10.66 -4.47
N HIS A 259 6.08 11.27 -4.54
CA HIS A 259 6.72 11.95 -3.41
C HIS A 259 5.97 13.22 -2.97
N GLY A 260 5.34 13.94 -3.90
CA GLY A 260 4.59 15.17 -3.64
C GLY A 260 3.23 14.93 -2.98
N ASN A 261 2.65 13.74 -3.14
CA ASN A 261 1.30 13.46 -2.70
C ASN A 261 1.22 13.07 -1.21
N ASP A 262 0.23 13.63 -0.52
CA ASP A 262 -0.04 13.35 0.90
C ASP A 262 -1.53 13.41 1.27
N TRP A 263 -2.41 13.27 0.31
CA TRP A 263 -3.86 13.33 0.49
C TRP A 263 -4.49 11.99 0.86
N CYS A 264 -5.73 12.04 1.39
CA CYS A 264 -6.71 10.96 1.41
C CYS A 264 -7.98 11.42 0.71
N ALA A 265 -8.56 10.56 -0.12
CA ALA A 265 -9.83 10.80 -0.78
C ALA A 265 -10.63 9.50 -0.95
N PRO A 266 -11.97 9.54 -1.02
CA PRO A 266 -12.78 8.37 -1.32
C PRO A 266 -12.67 8.03 -2.81
N SER A 267 -12.41 6.77 -3.11
CA SER A 267 -12.35 6.25 -4.48
C SER A 267 -13.72 6.10 -5.13
N SER A 268 -13.74 5.80 -6.43
CA SER A 268 -14.92 5.29 -7.11
C SER A 268 -15.16 3.79 -6.83
N LEU A 269 -14.16 3.06 -6.32
CA LEU A 269 -14.28 1.66 -5.91
C LEU A 269 -15.34 1.52 -4.80
N ARG A 270 -16.22 0.56 -4.99
CA ARG A 270 -17.28 0.25 -4.03
C ARG A 270 -17.14 -1.18 -3.54
N SER A 271 -16.98 -1.36 -2.25
CA SER A 271 -17.10 -2.68 -1.66
C SER A 271 -18.56 -3.16 -1.72
N ARG A 272 -18.80 -4.37 -2.22
CA ARG A 272 -20.16 -4.92 -2.38
C ARG A 272 -20.83 -5.30 -1.06
N GLY A 273 -20.06 -5.53 -0.01
CA GLY A 273 -20.57 -6.15 1.22
C GLY A 273 -21.00 -5.19 2.30
N MET A 274 -20.70 -3.93 2.19
CA MET A 274 -21.20 -2.94 3.14
C MET A 274 -22.61 -2.53 2.75
N GLN A 275 -23.54 -2.43 3.72
CA GLN A 275 -24.96 -2.12 3.50
C GLN A 275 -25.19 -0.80 2.74
N SER A 276 -24.23 0.06 2.73
CA SER A 276 -24.15 1.23 1.87
C SER A 276 -22.97 1.01 0.94
N LYS A 277 -23.13 1.32 -0.27
CA LYS A 277 -22.19 1.48 -1.37
C LYS A 277 -20.91 2.25 -0.97
N SER A 278 -20.32 1.93 0.18
CA SER A 278 -19.20 2.65 0.78
C SER A 278 -17.99 2.62 -0.13
N ARG A 279 -17.48 3.79 -0.42
CA ARG A 279 -16.25 3.98 -1.17
C ARG A 279 -15.06 3.50 -0.34
N VAL A 280 -13.99 3.12 -1.01
CA VAL A 280 -12.73 2.77 -0.35
C VAL A 280 -11.88 4.02 -0.21
N PRO A 281 -11.37 4.36 0.99
CA PRO A 281 -10.41 5.46 1.14
C PRO A 281 -9.11 5.14 0.39
N LEU A 282 -8.59 6.10 -0.35
CA LEU A 282 -7.25 6.08 -0.93
C LEU A 282 -6.39 7.10 -0.21
N CYS A 283 -5.19 6.72 0.24
CA CYS A 283 -4.30 7.60 0.96
C CYS A 283 -2.85 7.47 0.47
N PHE A 284 -2.13 8.56 0.35
CA PHE A 284 -0.67 8.53 0.22
C PHE A 284 0.00 8.56 1.59
N ALA A 285 1.10 7.81 1.72
CA ALA A 285 1.83 7.64 2.98
C ALA A 285 2.63 8.88 3.40
N LYS A 286 2.94 9.76 2.48
CA LYS A 286 3.88 10.90 2.57
C LYS A 286 5.34 10.48 2.38
N HIS A 287 6.10 11.32 1.69
CA HIS A 287 7.54 11.19 1.55
C HIS A 287 8.25 11.41 2.90
N SER A 288 8.99 10.40 3.36
CA SER A 288 9.66 10.42 4.67
C SER A 288 11.19 10.34 4.58
N GLY A 289 11.73 9.87 3.45
CA GLY A 289 13.17 9.71 3.25
C GLY A 289 13.90 11.02 2.98
N PHE A 290 15.19 11.06 3.30
CA PHE A 290 16.11 12.13 2.93
C PHE A 290 17.03 11.62 1.82
N GLY A 291 17.17 12.40 0.76
CA GLY A 291 17.98 12.04 -0.43
C GLY A 291 17.17 11.28 -1.47
N GLY A 292 17.84 10.87 -2.56
CA GLY A 292 17.20 10.32 -3.73
C GLY A 292 16.59 11.41 -4.63
N TYR A 293 15.55 11.06 -5.37
CA TYR A 293 14.79 12.02 -6.16
C TYR A 293 14.06 12.97 -5.22
N ASP A 294 14.63 14.14 -5.04
CA ASP A 294 14.11 15.20 -4.20
C ASP A 294 14.11 16.51 -5.00
N GLU A 295 13.17 16.69 -5.90
CA GLU A 295 12.85 18.03 -6.40
C GLU A 295 12.29 18.93 -5.28
N ALA A 296 12.18 18.36 -4.14
CA ALA A 296 11.48 18.81 -2.96
C ALA A 296 12.27 19.82 -2.13
N LYS A 297 12.84 20.79 -2.70
CA LYS A 297 13.11 22.06 -1.98
C LYS A 297 11.82 22.62 -1.36
N VAL A 298 10.67 22.04 -1.66
CA VAL A 298 9.32 22.48 -1.29
C VAL A 298 8.59 21.47 -0.41
N TRP A 299 8.96 20.18 -0.40
CA TRP A 299 8.18 19.16 0.29
C TRP A 299 8.67 18.92 1.73
N ASN A 300 7.84 19.20 2.68
CA ASN A 300 8.12 18.83 4.06
C ASN A 300 8.06 17.31 4.20
N HIS A 301 9.14 16.69 4.70
CA HIS A 301 9.17 15.27 5.03
C HIS A 301 8.21 14.97 6.18
N GLY A 302 7.59 13.82 6.12
CA GLY A 302 6.62 13.42 7.13
C GLY A 302 6.20 11.97 7.01
N VAL A 303 5.28 11.59 7.85
CA VAL A 303 4.68 10.25 7.87
C VAL A 303 3.18 10.36 8.04
N ARG A 304 2.43 9.48 7.39
CA ARG A 304 1.01 9.32 7.68
C ARG A 304 0.84 8.39 8.88
N VAL A 305 0.02 8.80 9.79
CA VAL A 305 -0.34 8.03 10.99
C VAL A 305 -1.78 7.57 10.88
N PHE A 306 -2.04 6.30 11.15
CA PHE A 306 -3.37 5.73 11.31
C PHE A 306 -3.54 5.36 12.78
N HIS A 307 -4.52 5.97 13.42
CA HIS A 307 -4.79 5.79 14.85
C HIS A 307 -6.06 4.96 15.04
N PHE A 308 -5.89 3.68 15.31
CA PHE A 308 -6.97 2.79 15.67
C PHE A 308 -7.17 2.75 17.18
N ASN A 309 -8.41 2.71 17.62
CA ASN A 309 -8.75 2.37 18.99
C ASN A 309 -9.60 1.09 19.04
N THR A 310 -9.63 0.46 20.19
CA THR A 310 -10.32 -0.82 20.37
C THR A 310 -11.84 -0.74 20.23
N THR A 311 -12.41 0.46 20.32
CA THR A 311 -13.86 0.67 20.27
C THR A 311 -14.36 0.98 18.87
N ASN A 312 -13.53 1.56 18.00
CA ASN A 312 -13.96 2.02 16.68
C ASN A 312 -13.27 1.32 15.49
N VAL A 313 -12.41 0.33 15.74
CA VAL A 313 -11.71 -0.39 14.67
C VAL A 313 -12.65 -0.99 13.60
N GLN A 314 -13.90 -1.24 13.95
CA GLN A 314 -14.92 -1.73 13.01
C GLN A 314 -15.58 -0.62 12.19
N THR A 315 -15.57 0.63 12.66
CA THR A 315 -16.36 1.71 12.08
C THR A 315 -15.56 2.81 11.43
N GLY A 316 -14.29 2.98 11.77
CA GLY A 316 -13.44 4.03 11.19
C GLY A 316 -12.04 4.05 11.73
N VAL A 317 -11.23 4.96 11.20
CA VAL A 317 -9.86 5.21 11.64
C VAL A 317 -9.54 6.69 11.54
N GLU A 318 -8.92 7.24 12.57
CA GLU A 318 -8.34 8.57 12.51
C GLU A 318 -7.01 8.52 11.76
N THR A 319 -6.81 9.42 10.81
CA THR A 319 -5.51 9.57 10.12
C THR A 319 -5.11 11.03 10.00
N TYR A 320 -3.80 11.26 10.04
CA TYR A 320 -3.18 12.57 9.82
C TYR A 320 -1.76 12.41 9.28
N VAL A 321 -1.22 13.47 8.69
CA VAL A 321 0.21 13.56 8.35
C VAL A 321 0.93 14.30 9.46
N LYS A 322 1.98 13.69 10.01
CA LYS A 322 2.90 14.31 10.94
C LYS A 322 4.20 14.64 10.22
N PHE A 323 4.49 15.94 10.11
CA PHE A 323 5.71 16.44 9.47
C PHE A 323 6.90 16.37 10.43
N LEU A 324 8.10 16.40 9.85
CA LEU A 324 9.36 16.45 10.60
C LEU A 324 9.45 17.66 11.55
N THR A 325 8.82 18.78 11.20
CA THR A 325 8.66 19.97 12.05
C THR A 325 7.85 19.73 13.32
N GLY A 326 7.20 18.58 13.44
CA GLY A 326 6.26 18.26 14.52
C GLY A 326 4.82 18.69 14.22
N GLU A 327 4.59 19.43 13.16
CA GLU A 327 3.24 19.84 12.74
C GLU A 327 2.39 18.65 12.34
N LYS A 328 1.11 18.68 12.66
CA LYS A 328 0.09 17.72 12.17
C LYS A 328 -0.84 18.41 11.20
N ARG A 329 -1.07 17.80 10.05
CA ARG A 329 -2.03 18.28 9.04
C ARG A 329 -2.92 17.16 8.56
N TYR A 330 -4.01 17.55 7.88
CA TYR A 330 -4.92 16.63 7.20
C TYR A 330 -5.51 15.59 8.14
N ASN A 331 -5.87 16.03 9.36
CA ASN A 331 -6.54 15.17 10.33
C ASN A 331 -7.96 14.90 9.88
N VAL A 332 -8.27 13.62 9.61
CA VAL A 332 -9.59 13.19 9.20
C VAL A 332 -9.96 11.88 9.88
N GLN A 333 -11.26 11.69 10.11
CA GLN A 333 -11.86 10.42 10.52
C GLN A 333 -12.34 9.71 9.25
N LEU A 334 -11.68 8.63 8.85
CA LEU A 334 -12.08 7.81 7.70
C LEU A 334 -13.20 6.85 8.14
N ASP A 335 -14.41 7.34 8.17
CA ASP A 335 -15.63 6.60 8.49
C ASP A 335 -16.65 6.68 7.35
N GLU A 336 -17.84 6.19 7.58
CA GLU A 336 -18.88 6.16 6.56
C GLU A 336 -19.42 7.56 6.25
N GLU A 337 -19.47 8.47 7.22
CA GLU A 337 -19.88 9.85 7.04
C GLU A 337 -18.90 10.57 6.12
N TRP A 338 -17.60 10.45 6.38
CA TRP A 338 -16.57 11.05 5.54
C TRP A 338 -16.60 10.49 4.10
N LEU A 339 -16.79 9.18 3.94
CA LEU A 339 -16.85 8.52 2.63
C LEU A 339 -18.05 8.94 1.79
N ASN A 340 -19.14 9.39 2.42
CA ASN A 340 -20.38 9.79 1.75
C ASN A 340 -20.48 11.31 1.56
N LYS A 341 -19.55 12.11 2.09
CA LYS A 341 -19.52 13.56 1.83
C LYS A 341 -19.46 13.82 0.33
N VAL A 342 -20.38 14.64 -0.15
CA VAL A 342 -20.38 15.11 -1.53
C VAL A 342 -19.46 16.34 -1.62
N PRO A 343 -18.47 16.37 -2.52
CA PRO A 343 -17.63 17.54 -2.71
C PRO A 343 -18.49 18.77 -3.03
N GLY A 344 -18.44 19.80 -2.17
CA GLY A 344 -19.16 21.06 -2.39
C GLY A 344 -20.35 21.32 -1.47
N GLU A 345 -20.81 20.37 -0.67
CA GLU A 345 -21.73 20.67 0.42
C GLU A 345 -20.99 21.37 1.57
N ARG A 346 -21.41 22.57 1.90
CA ARG A 346 -20.84 23.36 3.01
C ARG A 346 -21.45 22.87 4.33
N GLU A 347 -20.60 22.72 5.34
CA GLU A 347 -21.04 22.76 6.73
C GLU A 347 -21.58 24.15 7.09
#